data_c8a0658c3e613072db237be220141146
#
_entry.id   c8a0658c3e613072db237be220141146
#
_cell.length_a   1.000
_cell.length_b   1.000
_cell.length_c   1.000
_cell.angle_alpha   90.00
_cell.angle_beta   90.00
_cell.angle_gamma   90.00
#
_symmetry.space_group_name_H-M   'P 1'
#
loop_
_entity.id
_entity.type
_entity.pdbx_description
1 polymer ?
#
loop_
_entity_poly.entity_id
_entity_poly.type
_entity_poly.pdbx_seq_one_letter_code
_entity_poly.pdbx_strand_id
1 'polypeptide(L)'
;MDRKEIYQKRLAGVYSYMDAHQLDGAMFTSYENRRYYCGFTGSNGCLIITRDKVCLVTDKRYTTQAQQQTIGVEVIEHAANRLSLVADTIKKCGIKKMVMESCMTVDEYFPLKEKMGDIDVVFEQEYFLEQRMVKDTEEIACTKAAIAAAEAGFDKLLPRLKTGMTEKDLADELHYLVSKEGAEAMSFGTIVGSGARGALAHAFPTSKKIEDGDMVVVDFGVLKDGYCSD
;
A
#
# COMPACT_ATOMS: atom_id res chain seq x y z
N MET A 1 -19.86 3.68 -9.43
CA MET A 1 -19.96 2.29 -8.94
C MET A 1 -19.99 2.36 -7.43
N ASP A 2 -20.85 1.63 -6.77
CA ASP A 2 -20.87 1.58 -5.30
C ASP A 2 -19.60 0.87 -4.80
N ARG A 3 -19.05 1.29 -3.65
CA ARG A 3 -17.84 0.69 -3.05
C ARG A 3 -17.98 -0.84 -2.86
N LYS A 4 -19.19 -1.32 -2.54
CA LYS A 4 -19.45 -2.75 -2.42
C LYS A 4 -19.26 -3.48 -3.75
N GLU A 5 -19.74 -2.91 -4.85
CA GLU A 5 -19.59 -3.49 -6.19
C GLU A 5 -18.09 -3.52 -6.61
N ILE A 6 -17.33 -2.47 -6.27
CA ILE A 6 -15.88 -2.43 -6.54
C ILE A 6 -15.17 -3.58 -5.84
N TYR A 7 -15.38 -3.76 -4.53
CA TYR A 7 -14.75 -4.86 -3.80
C TYR A 7 -15.19 -6.24 -4.28
N GLN A 8 -16.47 -6.41 -4.62
CA GLN A 8 -16.95 -7.66 -5.21
C GLN A 8 -16.27 -7.98 -6.54
N LYS A 9 -16.05 -6.98 -7.40
CA LYS A 9 -15.34 -7.15 -8.67
C LYS A 9 -13.88 -7.53 -8.43
N ARG A 10 -13.19 -6.89 -7.47
CA ARG A 10 -11.81 -7.20 -7.12
C ARG A 10 -11.67 -8.61 -6.54
N LEU A 11 -12.59 -9.01 -5.64
CA LEU A 11 -12.65 -10.36 -5.07
C LEU A 11 -12.95 -11.45 -6.13
N ALA A 12 -13.68 -11.12 -7.19
CA ALA A 12 -13.95 -12.08 -8.27
C ALA A 12 -12.65 -12.58 -8.93
N GLY A 13 -11.61 -11.75 -9.01
CA GLY A 13 -10.29 -12.17 -9.47
C GLY A 13 -9.63 -13.18 -8.54
N VAL A 14 -9.72 -12.98 -7.22
CA VAL A 14 -9.21 -13.95 -6.24
C VAL A 14 -9.97 -15.28 -6.38
N TYR A 15 -11.28 -15.22 -6.51
CA TYR A 15 -12.10 -16.42 -6.71
C TYR A 15 -11.76 -17.16 -8.01
N SER A 16 -11.51 -16.44 -9.10
CA SER A 16 -11.10 -17.06 -10.36
C SER A 16 -9.75 -17.78 -10.24
N TYR A 17 -8.81 -17.18 -9.53
CA TYR A 17 -7.52 -17.83 -9.24
C TYR A 17 -7.70 -19.08 -8.37
N MET A 18 -8.51 -18.99 -7.31
CA MET A 18 -8.81 -20.14 -6.44
C MET A 18 -9.44 -21.30 -7.21
N ASP A 19 -10.36 -21.02 -8.13
CA ASP A 19 -10.99 -22.06 -8.96
C ASP A 19 -10.01 -22.74 -9.90
N ALA A 20 -9.20 -21.94 -10.59
CA ALA A 20 -8.21 -22.44 -11.54
C ALA A 20 -7.18 -23.38 -10.89
N HIS A 21 -6.86 -23.15 -9.59
CA HIS A 21 -5.83 -23.89 -8.85
C HIS A 21 -6.42 -24.83 -7.79
N GLN A 22 -7.74 -25.02 -7.74
CA GLN A 22 -8.45 -25.85 -6.77
C GLN A 22 -8.07 -25.51 -5.32
N LEU A 23 -8.19 -24.22 -4.97
CA LEU A 23 -7.86 -23.68 -3.64
C LEU A 23 -9.14 -23.38 -2.85
N ASP A 24 -9.10 -23.63 -1.55
CA ASP A 24 -10.21 -23.37 -0.62
C ASP A 24 -10.18 -21.92 -0.10
N GLY A 25 -9.03 -21.26 -0.15
CA GLY A 25 -8.89 -19.91 0.37
C GLY A 25 -7.64 -19.18 -0.10
N ALA A 26 -7.62 -17.88 0.22
CA ALA A 26 -6.48 -17.00 -0.02
C ALA A 26 -6.18 -16.18 1.25
N MET A 27 -4.93 -15.81 1.48
CA MET A 27 -4.52 -14.96 2.58
C MET A 27 -3.60 -13.84 2.11
N PHE A 28 -3.92 -12.63 2.54
CA PHE A 28 -3.17 -11.41 2.21
C PHE A 28 -2.75 -10.68 3.48
N THR A 29 -1.48 -10.30 3.54
CA THR A 29 -0.88 -9.58 4.67
C THR A 29 -0.32 -8.21 4.27
N SER A 30 -0.02 -7.99 2.97
CA SER A 30 0.45 -6.70 2.48
C SER A 30 -0.59 -5.60 2.69
N TYR A 31 -0.12 -4.39 2.93
CA TYR A 31 -0.97 -3.21 3.05
C TYR A 31 -1.80 -2.99 1.77
N GLU A 32 -1.15 -3.13 0.62
CA GLU A 32 -1.72 -2.88 -0.70
C GLU A 32 -2.90 -3.83 -0.99
N ASN A 33 -2.71 -5.14 -0.75
CA ASN A 33 -3.77 -6.11 -1.01
C ASN A 33 -4.90 -6.06 0.01
N ARG A 34 -4.62 -5.80 1.30
CA ARG A 34 -5.68 -5.54 2.28
C ARG A 34 -6.53 -4.32 1.90
N ARG A 35 -5.87 -3.22 1.50
CA ARG A 35 -6.57 -2.04 1.01
C ARG A 35 -7.37 -2.34 -0.25
N TYR A 36 -6.78 -3.02 -1.22
CA TYR A 36 -7.39 -3.32 -2.52
C TYR A 36 -8.63 -4.20 -2.39
N TYR A 37 -8.54 -5.29 -1.61
CA TYR A 37 -9.64 -6.27 -1.51
C TYR A 37 -10.70 -5.96 -0.46
N CYS A 38 -10.40 -5.18 0.57
CA CYS A 38 -11.39 -4.89 1.62
C CYS A 38 -11.42 -3.43 2.11
N GLY A 39 -10.54 -2.57 1.62
CA GLY A 39 -10.50 -1.15 2.00
C GLY A 39 -9.76 -0.85 3.31
N PHE A 40 -9.21 -1.84 3.99
CA PHE A 40 -8.56 -1.65 5.27
C PHE A 40 -7.16 -1.05 5.13
N THR A 41 -6.93 0.08 5.81
CA THR A 41 -5.67 0.85 5.75
C THR A 41 -4.84 0.79 7.04
N GLY A 42 -5.20 -0.05 8.00
CA GLY A 42 -4.41 -0.22 9.22
C GLY A 42 -3.07 -0.92 8.95
N SER A 43 -2.05 -0.61 9.75
CA SER A 43 -0.70 -1.15 9.57
C SER A 43 -0.56 -2.63 9.97
N ASN A 44 -1.53 -3.18 10.71
CA ASN A 44 -1.53 -4.58 11.14
C ASN A 44 -2.85 -5.27 10.78
N GLY A 45 -2.76 -6.37 10.02
CA GLY A 45 -3.92 -7.16 9.66
C GLY A 45 -3.56 -8.34 8.77
N CYS A 46 -4.42 -9.34 8.77
CA CYS A 46 -4.37 -10.50 7.90
C CYS A 46 -5.75 -10.72 7.32
N LEU A 47 -5.88 -10.64 6.00
CA LEU A 47 -7.12 -10.84 5.27
C LEU A 47 -7.18 -12.28 4.79
N ILE A 48 -8.23 -13.01 5.21
CA ILE A 48 -8.49 -14.40 4.82
C ILE A 48 -9.76 -14.41 3.99
N ILE A 49 -9.69 -14.94 2.78
CA ILE A 49 -10.77 -14.97 1.81
C ILE A 49 -11.13 -16.42 1.51
N THR A 50 -12.40 -16.75 1.62
CA THR A 50 -12.99 -18.00 1.16
C THR A 50 -14.19 -17.70 0.25
N ARG A 51 -14.83 -18.73 -0.32
CA ARG A 51 -16.05 -18.53 -1.10
C ARG A 51 -17.21 -17.96 -0.29
N ASP A 52 -17.30 -18.35 0.96
CA ASP A 52 -18.44 -18.04 1.81
C ASP A 52 -18.26 -16.74 2.60
N LYS A 53 -17.01 -16.38 2.90
CA LYS A 53 -16.73 -15.21 3.74
C LYS A 53 -15.33 -14.63 3.55
N VAL A 54 -15.22 -13.37 3.93
CA VAL A 54 -13.96 -12.61 4.03
C VAL A 54 -13.77 -12.23 5.49
N CYS A 55 -12.62 -12.60 6.07
CA CYS A 55 -12.26 -12.31 7.46
C CYS A 55 -11.03 -11.43 7.51
N LEU A 56 -11.05 -10.39 8.35
CA LEU A 56 -9.90 -9.56 8.66
C LEU A 56 -9.49 -9.77 10.12
N VAL A 57 -8.38 -10.43 10.35
CA VAL A 57 -7.78 -10.56 11.68
C VAL A 57 -6.89 -9.35 11.94
N THR A 58 -7.20 -8.57 12.97
CA THR A 58 -6.43 -7.37 13.35
C THR A 58 -6.39 -7.21 14.87
N ASP A 59 -5.61 -6.27 15.39
CA ASP A 59 -5.56 -6.00 16.84
C ASP A 59 -6.55 -4.88 17.26
N LYS A 60 -6.76 -4.77 18.57
CA LYS A 60 -7.74 -3.83 19.17
C LYS A 60 -7.52 -2.37 18.79
N ARG A 61 -6.32 -1.96 18.38
CA ARG A 61 -6.03 -0.57 17.94
C ARG A 61 -6.76 -0.24 16.65
N TYR A 62 -7.04 -1.26 15.85
CA TYR A 62 -7.62 -1.14 14.52
C TYR A 62 -9.06 -1.66 14.39
N THR A 63 -9.64 -2.26 15.43
CA THR A 63 -10.99 -2.86 15.36
C THR A 63 -12.04 -1.87 14.87
N THR A 64 -12.09 -0.68 15.48
CA THR A 64 -13.04 0.38 15.10
C THR A 64 -12.78 0.86 13.67
N GLN A 65 -11.53 1.10 13.31
CA GLN A 65 -11.16 1.51 11.95
C GLN A 65 -11.54 0.44 10.91
N ALA A 66 -11.28 -0.83 11.21
CA ALA A 66 -11.63 -1.95 10.33
C ALA A 66 -13.15 -2.03 10.11
N GLN A 67 -13.95 -1.91 11.17
CA GLN A 67 -15.41 -1.91 11.08
C GLN A 67 -15.96 -0.74 10.25
N GLN A 68 -15.32 0.42 10.29
CA GLN A 68 -15.73 1.60 9.52
C GLN A 68 -15.31 1.53 8.06
N GLN A 69 -14.14 0.96 7.77
CA GLN A 69 -13.54 0.96 6.43
C GLN A 69 -13.99 -0.21 5.56
N THR A 70 -14.27 -1.38 6.18
CA THR A 70 -14.56 -2.60 5.42
C THR A 70 -16.05 -2.81 5.19
N ILE A 71 -16.41 -3.47 4.09
CA ILE A 71 -17.78 -3.80 3.70
C ILE A 71 -17.87 -5.30 3.43
N GLY A 72 -18.76 -5.98 4.18
CA GLY A 72 -18.96 -7.44 4.01
C GLY A 72 -17.79 -8.29 4.51
N VAL A 73 -17.02 -7.76 5.47
CA VAL A 73 -15.86 -8.42 6.07
C VAL A 73 -16.13 -8.68 7.55
N GLU A 74 -15.87 -9.89 8.00
CA GLU A 74 -15.89 -10.26 9.42
C GLU A 74 -14.59 -9.78 10.08
N VAL A 75 -14.68 -8.80 10.97
CA VAL A 75 -13.52 -8.28 11.71
C VAL A 75 -13.30 -9.11 12.96
N ILE A 76 -12.13 -9.73 13.07
CA ILE A 76 -11.75 -10.62 14.18
C ILE A 76 -10.59 -9.96 14.94
N GLU A 77 -10.84 -9.62 16.21
CA GLU A 77 -9.84 -8.99 17.07
C GLU A 77 -8.94 -10.05 17.72
N HIS A 78 -7.62 -9.87 17.61
CA HIS A 78 -6.65 -10.67 18.37
C HIS A 78 -6.10 -9.89 19.58
N ALA A 79 -5.88 -10.58 20.70
CA ALA A 79 -5.18 -10.03 21.85
C ALA A 79 -3.65 -10.20 21.70
N ALA A 80 -3.07 -11.27 22.26
CA ALA A 80 -1.63 -11.45 22.30
C ALA A 80 -1.07 -12.41 21.24
N ASN A 81 -1.88 -13.29 20.66
CA ASN A 81 -1.42 -14.42 19.85
C ASN A 81 -1.99 -14.37 18.42
N ARG A 82 -1.55 -13.36 17.62
CA ARG A 82 -2.01 -13.16 16.25
C ARG A 82 -1.93 -14.44 15.39
N LEU A 83 -0.76 -15.07 15.35
CA LEU A 83 -0.54 -16.24 14.47
C LEU A 83 -1.42 -17.44 14.86
N SER A 84 -1.67 -17.65 16.14
CA SER A 84 -2.59 -18.72 16.59
C SER A 84 -4.01 -18.43 16.13
N LEU A 85 -4.49 -17.20 16.30
CA LEU A 85 -5.84 -16.82 15.88
C LEU A 85 -6.00 -16.86 14.35
N VAL A 86 -4.98 -16.46 13.59
CA VAL A 86 -4.96 -16.59 12.12
C VAL A 86 -5.07 -18.07 11.72
N ALA A 87 -4.25 -18.95 12.30
CA ALA A 87 -4.31 -20.39 12.03
C ALA A 87 -5.67 -21.00 12.41
N ASP A 88 -6.22 -20.62 13.56
CA ASP A 88 -7.53 -21.09 14.02
C ASP A 88 -8.65 -20.60 13.09
N THR A 89 -8.55 -19.36 12.60
CA THR A 89 -9.52 -18.79 11.65
C THR A 89 -9.46 -19.55 10.32
N ILE A 90 -8.27 -19.83 9.80
CA ILE A 90 -8.07 -20.62 8.58
C ILE A 90 -8.70 -22.01 8.74
N LYS A 91 -8.45 -22.70 9.85
CA LYS A 91 -9.04 -24.02 10.15
C LYS A 91 -10.56 -23.97 10.28
N LYS A 92 -11.10 -22.97 10.99
CA LYS A 92 -12.56 -22.76 11.14
C LYS A 92 -13.24 -22.47 9.81
N CYS A 93 -12.55 -21.88 8.86
CA CYS A 93 -13.03 -21.69 7.49
C CYS A 93 -12.99 -22.97 6.64
N GLY A 94 -12.51 -24.09 7.18
CA GLY A 94 -12.44 -25.37 6.46
C GLY A 94 -11.39 -25.44 5.38
N ILE A 95 -10.42 -24.52 5.38
CA ILE A 95 -9.36 -24.41 4.37
C ILE A 95 -8.39 -25.59 4.53
N LYS A 96 -8.15 -26.33 3.46
CA LYS A 96 -7.16 -27.41 3.37
C LYS A 96 -6.03 -27.07 2.43
N LYS A 97 -6.31 -26.27 1.40
CA LYS A 97 -5.34 -25.76 0.43
C LYS A 97 -5.59 -24.29 0.16
N MET A 98 -4.54 -23.48 0.25
CA MET A 98 -4.70 -22.03 0.10
C MET A 98 -3.53 -21.37 -0.64
N VAL A 99 -3.79 -20.18 -1.18
CA VAL A 99 -2.74 -19.28 -1.67
C VAL A 99 -2.40 -18.23 -0.62
N MET A 100 -1.13 -17.92 -0.53
CA MET A 100 -0.59 -16.84 0.30
C MET A 100 0.30 -15.93 -0.56
N GLU A 101 0.42 -14.67 -0.16
CA GLU A 101 1.41 -13.76 -0.75
C GLU A 101 2.82 -14.21 -0.39
N SER A 102 3.74 -14.10 -1.34
CA SER A 102 5.17 -14.40 -1.11
C SER A 102 5.93 -13.29 -0.35
N CYS A 103 5.29 -12.15 -0.05
CA CYS A 103 5.88 -11.07 0.74
C CYS A 103 5.89 -11.30 2.26
N MET A 104 5.26 -12.38 2.74
CA MET A 104 5.33 -12.76 4.15
C MET A 104 6.76 -13.08 4.55
N THR A 105 7.21 -12.57 5.69
CA THR A 105 8.56 -12.86 6.18
C THR A 105 8.69 -14.31 6.61
N VAL A 106 9.91 -14.85 6.51
CA VAL A 106 10.23 -16.21 6.97
C VAL A 106 9.90 -16.38 8.46
N ASP A 107 10.18 -15.35 9.27
CA ASP A 107 9.90 -15.33 10.72
C ASP A 107 8.40 -15.37 11.06
N GLU A 108 7.53 -14.94 10.14
CA GLU A 108 6.09 -15.04 10.31
C GLU A 108 5.54 -16.35 9.72
N TYR A 109 6.06 -16.76 8.57
CA TYR A 109 5.54 -17.94 7.85
C TYR A 109 5.76 -19.24 8.61
N PHE A 110 6.98 -19.53 9.05
CA PHE A 110 7.24 -20.84 9.69
C PHE A 110 6.44 -21.06 10.99
N PRO A 111 6.36 -20.09 11.91
CA PRO A 111 5.51 -20.26 13.09
C PRO A 111 4.00 -20.35 12.75
N LEU A 112 3.55 -19.67 11.69
CA LEU A 112 2.17 -19.81 11.21
C LEU A 112 1.94 -21.18 10.61
N LYS A 113 2.85 -21.67 9.75
CA LYS A 113 2.76 -22.99 9.10
C LYS A 113 2.73 -24.12 10.13
N GLU A 114 3.55 -24.03 11.16
CA GLU A 114 3.52 -24.99 12.27
C GLU A 114 2.12 -25.05 12.92
N LYS A 115 1.51 -23.89 13.15
CA LYS A 115 0.16 -23.81 13.74
C LYS A 115 -0.94 -24.25 12.79
N MET A 116 -0.80 -24.05 11.50
CA MET A 116 -1.74 -24.51 10.47
C MET A 116 -1.72 -26.04 10.30
N GLY A 117 -0.57 -26.70 10.51
CA GLY A 117 -0.41 -28.14 10.34
C GLY A 117 -0.42 -28.55 8.86
N ASP A 118 -1.30 -29.52 8.52
CA ASP A 118 -1.35 -30.18 7.20
C ASP A 118 -2.01 -29.32 6.08
N ILE A 119 -2.26 -28.05 6.34
CA ILE A 119 -2.81 -27.16 5.31
C ILE A 119 -1.77 -26.89 4.22
N ASP A 120 -2.10 -27.23 2.97
CA ASP A 120 -1.24 -26.97 1.82
C ASP A 120 -1.22 -25.47 1.49
N VAL A 121 -0.02 -24.94 1.23
CA VAL A 121 0.18 -23.54 0.89
C VAL A 121 0.88 -23.43 -0.47
N VAL A 122 0.28 -22.63 -1.35
CA VAL A 122 0.86 -22.18 -2.61
C VAL A 122 1.19 -20.70 -2.45
N PHE A 123 2.35 -20.27 -2.91
CA PHE A 123 2.70 -18.85 -2.92
C PHE A 123 2.45 -18.26 -4.30
N GLU A 124 1.82 -17.08 -4.32
CA GLU A 124 1.56 -16.31 -5.53
C GLU A 124 1.62 -14.82 -5.24
N GLN A 125 2.24 -14.08 -6.11
CA GLN A 125 2.30 -12.63 -6.03
C GLN A 125 2.02 -11.95 -7.35
N GLU A 126 2.51 -12.50 -8.45
CA GLU A 126 2.46 -11.88 -9.77
C GLU A 126 1.02 -11.69 -10.24
N TYR A 127 0.20 -12.73 -10.15
CA TYR A 127 -1.21 -12.64 -10.51
C TYR A 127 -1.97 -11.54 -9.75
N PHE A 128 -1.74 -11.43 -8.43
CA PHE A 128 -2.40 -10.42 -7.60
C PHE A 128 -1.82 -9.01 -7.82
N LEU A 129 -0.56 -8.91 -8.22
CA LEU A 129 0.04 -7.66 -8.67
C LEU A 129 -0.58 -7.22 -9.99
N GLU A 130 -0.71 -8.13 -10.97
CA GLU A 130 -1.32 -7.85 -12.27
C GLU A 130 -2.77 -7.35 -12.14
N GLN A 131 -3.56 -7.88 -11.22
CA GLN A 131 -4.90 -7.37 -10.94
C GLN A 131 -4.91 -5.88 -10.55
N ARG A 132 -3.88 -5.41 -9.82
CA ARG A 132 -3.74 -4.01 -9.41
C ARG A 132 -3.06 -3.14 -10.47
N MET A 133 -2.45 -3.74 -11.50
CA MET A 133 -1.85 -2.99 -12.61
C MET A 133 -2.90 -2.30 -13.47
N VAL A 134 -4.07 -2.92 -13.64
CA VAL A 134 -5.20 -2.32 -14.37
C VAL A 134 -6.11 -1.60 -13.38
N LYS A 135 -6.01 -0.27 -13.34
CA LYS A 135 -6.74 0.58 -12.37
C LYS A 135 -8.19 0.76 -12.78
N ASP A 136 -9.08 0.68 -11.80
CA ASP A 136 -10.47 1.06 -11.99
C ASP A 136 -10.68 2.60 -11.91
N THR A 137 -11.90 3.05 -12.06
CA THR A 137 -12.22 4.48 -12.11
C THR A 137 -11.98 5.20 -10.77
N GLU A 138 -12.14 4.51 -9.63
CA GLU A 138 -11.86 5.06 -8.29
C GLU A 138 -10.34 5.21 -8.11
N GLU A 139 -9.58 4.19 -8.46
CA GLU A 139 -8.10 4.18 -8.38
C GLU A 139 -7.50 5.27 -9.25
N ILE A 140 -8.02 5.45 -10.48
CA ILE A 140 -7.61 6.53 -11.40
C ILE A 140 -7.93 7.91 -10.78
N ALA A 141 -9.08 8.07 -10.13
CA ALA A 141 -9.44 9.33 -9.49
C ALA A 141 -8.49 9.66 -8.33
N CYS A 142 -8.13 8.67 -7.49
CA CYS A 142 -7.17 8.83 -6.40
C CYS A 142 -5.76 9.17 -6.93
N THR A 143 -5.30 8.49 -7.98
CA THR A 143 -4.00 8.80 -8.62
C THR A 143 -3.98 10.23 -9.16
N LYS A 144 -5.04 10.67 -9.84
CA LYS A 144 -5.17 12.05 -10.31
C LYS A 144 -5.19 13.07 -9.16
N ALA A 145 -5.79 12.75 -8.03
CA ALA A 145 -5.78 13.62 -6.86
C ALA A 145 -4.37 13.73 -6.24
N ALA A 146 -3.57 12.65 -6.26
CA ALA A 146 -2.17 12.68 -5.86
C ALA A 146 -1.33 13.57 -6.81
N ILE A 147 -1.50 13.40 -8.13
CA ILE A 147 -0.82 14.23 -9.14
C ILE A 147 -1.17 15.72 -8.93
N ALA A 148 -2.45 16.05 -8.80
CA ALA A 148 -2.88 17.44 -8.60
C ALA A 148 -2.30 18.07 -7.33
N ALA A 149 -2.15 17.30 -6.25
CA ALA A 149 -1.51 17.78 -5.01
C ALA A 149 -0.01 18.03 -5.20
N ALA A 150 0.68 17.15 -5.94
CA ALA A 150 2.09 17.30 -6.28
C ALA A 150 2.33 18.56 -7.13
N GLU A 151 1.56 18.71 -8.22
CA GLU A 151 1.64 19.89 -9.13
C GLU A 151 1.36 21.20 -8.37
N ALA A 152 0.28 21.25 -7.59
CA ALA A 152 -0.08 22.46 -6.83
C ALA A 152 0.99 22.84 -5.78
N GLY A 153 1.63 21.85 -5.15
CA GLY A 153 2.75 22.11 -4.24
C GLY A 153 3.99 22.61 -4.97
N PHE A 154 4.29 22.03 -6.12
CA PHE A 154 5.45 22.43 -6.94
C PHE A 154 5.26 23.85 -7.52
N ASP A 155 4.08 24.18 -8.04
CA ASP A 155 3.78 25.52 -8.52
C ASP A 155 3.99 26.61 -7.45
N LYS A 156 3.69 26.27 -6.19
CA LYS A 156 3.91 27.19 -5.06
C LYS A 156 5.39 27.25 -4.65
N LEU A 157 6.18 26.24 -4.96
CA LEU A 157 7.63 26.21 -4.71
C LEU A 157 8.37 27.14 -5.68
N LEU A 158 8.00 27.15 -6.97
CA LEU A 158 8.75 27.87 -8.02
C LEU A 158 9.06 29.32 -7.66
N PRO A 159 8.11 30.18 -7.20
CA PRO A 159 8.41 31.57 -6.85
C PRO A 159 9.27 31.71 -5.57
N ARG A 160 9.49 30.64 -4.83
CA ARG A 160 10.29 30.63 -3.59
C ARG A 160 11.73 30.20 -3.83
N LEU A 161 12.01 29.62 -5.00
CA LEU A 161 13.34 29.23 -5.42
C LEU A 161 14.25 30.45 -5.55
N LYS A 162 15.44 30.39 -4.94
CA LYS A 162 16.45 31.44 -5.02
C LYS A 162 17.86 30.88 -4.85
N THR A 163 18.82 31.51 -5.48
CA THR A 163 20.23 31.25 -5.29
C THR A 163 20.60 31.33 -3.81
N GLY A 164 21.44 30.40 -3.35
CA GLY A 164 21.91 30.30 -1.98
C GLY A 164 21.05 29.39 -1.07
N MET A 165 19.84 28.97 -1.50
CA MET A 165 19.15 27.85 -0.87
C MET A 165 19.99 26.59 -1.02
N THR A 166 19.96 25.71 -0.03
CA THR A 166 20.53 24.37 -0.18
C THR A 166 19.54 23.44 -0.89
N GLU A 167 20.05 22.34 -1.47
CA GLU A 167 19.19 21.27 -2.00
C GLU A 167 18.20 20.76 -0.94
N LYS A 168 18.67 20.69 0.32
CA LYS A 168 17.86 20.30 1.44
C LYS A 168 16.76 21.31 1.78
N ASP A 169 17.07 22.61 1.78
CA ASP A 169 16.05 23.66 2.02
C ASP A 169 14.93 23.58 0.96
N LEU A 170 15.30 23.30 -0.30
CA LEU A 170 14.34 23.13 -1.38
C LEU A 170 13.44 21.91 -1.14
N ALA A 171 14.01 20.76 -0.78
CA ALA A 171 13.24 19.56 -0.49
C ALA A 171 12.31 19.75 0.72
N ASP A 172 12.78 20.36 1.79
CA ASP A 172 11.99 20.60 3.01
C ASP A 172 10.82 21.57 2.71
N GLU A 173 11.05 22.62 1.90
CA GLU A 173 9.98 23.55 1.46
C GLU A 173 8.97 22.83 0.57
N LEU A 174 9.41 21.99 -0.37
CA LEU A 174 8.53 21.18 -1.21
C LEU A 174 7.63 20.27 -0.36
N HIS A 175 8.21 19.53 0.59
CA HIS A 175 7.45 18.65 1.49
C HIS A 175 6.37 19.43 2.27
N TYR A 176 6.73 20.61 2.77
CA TYR A 176 5.77 21.48 3.45
C TYR A 176 4.62 21.88 2.52
N LEU A 177 4.93 22.32 1.30
CA LEU A 177 3.93 22.80 0.37
C LEU A 177 2.98 21.69 -0.10
N VAL A 178 3.49 20.52 -0.50
CA VAL A 178 2.63 19.38 -0.91
C VAL A 178 1.76 18.88 0.25
N SER A 179 2.27 18.91 1.49
CA SER A 179 1.45 18.59 2.67
C SER A 179 0.27 19.54 2.84
N LYS A 180 0.43 20.84 2.50
CA LYS A 180 -0.68 21.81 2.51
C LYS A 180 -1.72 21.55 1.42
N GLU A 181 -1.33 20.88 0.34
CA GLU A 181 -2.24 20.43 -0.74
C GLU A 181 -2.90 19.07 -0.43
N GLY A 182 -2.70 18.56 0.79
CA GLY A 182 -3.34 17.34 1.29
C GLY A 182 -2.58 16.05 0.95
N ALA A 183 -1.29 16.13 0.64
CA ALA A 183 -0.44 14.95 0.59
C ALA A 183 -0.29 14.34 1.99
N GLU A 184 -0.44 13.02 2.10
CA GLU A 184 -0.29 12.25 3.35
C GLU A 184 1.18 11.98 3.66
N ALA A 185 1.98 11.77 2.60
CA ALA A 185 3.40 11.51 2.65
C ALA A 185 4.04 11.75 1.26
N MET A 186 5.37 11.69 1.19
CA MET A 186 6.07 11.51 -0.09
C MET A 186 5.95 10.04 -0.52
N SER A 187 5.80 9.77 -1.83
CA SER A 187 5.73 8.41 -2.37
C SER A 187 7.08 7.68 -2.35
N PHE A 188 8.16 8.44 -2.41
CA PHE A 188 9.55 7.97 -2.32
C PHE A 188 10.46 9.08 -1.76
N GLY A 189 11.72 8.76 -1.56
CA GLY A 189 12.71 9.74 -1.09
C GLY A 189 12.98 10.80 -2.14
N THR A 190 12.58 12.04 -1.88
CA THR A 190 12.76 13.18 -2.78
C THR A 190 14.19 13.32 -3.24
N ILE A 191 14.40 13.49 -4.53
CA ILE A 191 15.69 13.72 -5.17
C ILE A 191 15.81 15.21 -5.50
N VAL A 192 16.92 15.83 -5.06
CA VAL A 192 17.27 17.19 -5.49
C VAL A 192 18.77 17.21 -5.79
N GLY A 193 19.09 17.42 -7.05
CA GLY A 193 20.50 17.54 -7.51
C GLY A 193 20.72 18.83 -8.29
N SER A 194 21.63 19.69 -7.81
CA SER A 194 21.95 20.96 -8.45
C SER A 194 23.33 20.96 -9.10
N GLY A 195 23.46 21.62 -10.25
CA GLY A 195 24.69 21.69 -11.04
C GLY A 195 25.21 20.30 -11.39
N ALA A 196 26.48 20.01 -11.11
CA ALA A 196 27.09 18.71 -11.39
C ALA A 196 26.41 17.52 -10.69
N ARG A 197 25.69 17.75 -9.58
CA ARG A 197 24.96 16.70 -8.87
C ARG A 197 23.68 16.25 -9.59
N GLY A 198 23.16 17.06 -10.52
CA GLY A 198 22.03 16.66 -11.37
C GLY A 198 22.33 15.47 -12.29
N ALA A 199 23.59 15.09 -12.45
CA ALA A 199 23.99 13.87 -13.17
C ALA A 199 23.84 12.57 -12.34
N LEU A 200 23.59 12.67 -11.03
CA LEU A 200 23.41 11.53 -10.15
C LEU A 200 21.95 11.05 -10.19
N ALA A 201 21.72 9.80 -10.56
CA ALA A 201 20.36 9.23 -10.68
C ALA A 201 19.58 9.30 -9.34
N HIS A 202 20.25 9.21 -8.21
CA HIS A 202 19.65 9.28 -6.87
C HIS A 202 20.37 10.36 -6.03
N ALA A 203 20.29 11.60 -6.48
CA ALA A 203 20.87 12.75 -5.76
C ALA A 203 20.03 13.12 -4.55
N PHE A 204 20.17 12.40 -3.43
CA PHE A 204 19.54 12.82 -2.17
C PHE A 204 19.97 14.25 -1.82
N PRO A 205 19.02 15.08 -1.33
CA PRO A 205 19.28 16.49 -1.01
C PRO A 205 20.39 16.67 0.01
N THR A 206 21.35 17.55 -0.30
CA THR A 206 22.50 17.86 0.56
C THR A 206 22.51 19.32 1.01
N SER A 207 23.55 19.70 1.75
CA SER A 207 23.83 21.08 2.10
C SER A 207 24.48 21.90 0.96
N LYS A 208 24.66 21.33 -0.24
CA LYS A 208 25.11 22.08 -1.40
C LYS A 208 24.14 23.23 -1.68
N LYS A 209 24.68 24.43 -1.81
CA LYS A 209 23.91 25.60 -2.21
C LYS A 209 23.68 25.60 -3.71
N ILE A 210 22.49 25.97 -4.09
CA ILE A 210 22.09 26.21 -5.48
C ILE A 210 22.74 27.53 -5.91
N GLU A 211 23.48 27.51 -7.02
CA GLU A 211 24.19 28.64 -7.57
C GLU A 211 23.48 29.19 -8.81
N ASP A 212 23.81 30.42 -9.17
CA ASP A 212 23.27 31.03 -10.39
C ASP A 212 23.79 30.27 -11.63
N GLY A 213 22.86 29.88 -12.51
CA GLY A 213 23.15 29.05 -13.68
C GLY A 213 23.12 27.54 -13.43
N ASP A 214 22.91 27.05 -12.19
CA ASP A 214 22.73 25.64 -11.95
C ASP A 214 21.45 25.11 -12.63
N MET A 215 21.56 24.00 -13.35
CA MET A 215 20.41 23.14 -13.63
C MET A 215 20.06 22.39 -12.36
N VAL A 216 18.80 22.39 -11.97
CA VAL A 216 18.32 21.68 -10.76
C VAL A 216 17.35 20.59 -11.17
N VAL A 217 17.69 19.34 -10.86
CA VAL A 217 16.78 18.20 -10.98
C VAL A 217 15.99 18.11 -9.68
N VAL A 218 14.68 18.06 -9.79
CA VAL A 218 13.75 17.80 -8.67
C VAL A 218 12.85 16.66 -9.08
N ASP A 219 13.02 15.51 -8.41
CA ASP A 219 12.25 14.31 -8.66
C ASP A 219 11.54 13.91 -7.35
N PHE A 220 10.22 13.86 -7.41
CA PHE A 220 9.38 13.65 -6.24
C PHE A 220 7.99 13.15 -6.63
N GLY A 221 7.36 12.48 -5.71
CA GLY A 221 5.95 12.14 -5.80
C GLY A 221 5.29 12.20 -4.43
N VAL A 222 3.96 12.18 -4.39
CA VAL A 222 3.19 12.24 -3.15
C VAL A 222 2.22 11.07 -3.03
N LEU A 223 1.97 10.65 -1.81
CA LEU A 223 0.92 9.73 -1.44
C LEU A 223 -0.31 10.55 -1.05
N LYS A 224 -1.45 10.27 -1.69
CA LYS A 224 -2.75 10.86 -1.35
C LYS A 224 -3.87 9.86 -1.60
N ASP A 225 -4.79 9.74 -0.65
CA ASP A 225 -5.87 8.75 -0.69
C ASP A 225 -5.33 7.32 -0.97
N GLY A 226 -4.11 7.02 -0.45
CA GLY A 226 -3.40 5.75 -0.58
C GLY A 226 -2.91 5.42 -1.99
N TYR A 227 -2.84 6.38 -2.91
CA TYR A 227 -2.27 6.26 -4.24
C TYR A 227 -1.12 7.25 -4.42
N CYS A 228 -0.10 6.82 -5.15
CA CYS A 228 1.11 7.60 -5.38
C CYS A 228 1.01 8.36 -6.71
N SER A 229 1.56 9.60 -6.71
CA SER A 229 2.05 10.25 -7.93
C SER A 229 3.56 10.02 -8.07
N ASP A 230 4.05 10.28 -9.25
CA ASP A 230 5.44 10.24 -9.65
C ASP A 230 5.68 11.34 -10.70
#